data_b538604c7c2e955c03abb91a6b1164bd
#
_entry.id   b538604c7c2e955c03abb91a6b1164bd
#
_cell.length_a   1.000
_cell.length_b   1.000
_cell.length_c   1.000
_cell.angle_alpha   90.00
_cell.angle_beta   90.00
_cell.angle_gamma   90.00
#
_symmetry.space_group_name_H-M   'P 1'
#
loop_
_entity.id
_entity.type
_entity.pdbx_description
1 polymer ?
#
loop_
_entity_poly.entity_id
_entity_poly.type
_entity_poly.pdbx_seq_one_letter_code
_entity_poly.pdbx_strand_id
1 'polypeptide(L)'
;SHKLFTVYCRPVREKIRTMIEGFDDISHGGLPVGRTTLVSGTSGTGKTLFSLQFLFNGISYFEEPGVFVTFEESPHDIIKNAHIFGWDLQGLINDGKLFILDASPDPEGQDIVGNFDLSALIERLQYAIRKYRAKRVVIDSITAVFQQYEAVGVIRREIFRLVARLKQLNVTTIITTERTEEYGPVACFGVEEFVSDNVVIVRNVLEGERRRRTVEILKLRGTTHMKGEYPFTITNEGVNIFPLGAMRLTQRSSNVRVSSGVKTLDDMCGGGFFKDSIILATGATGTGKTLLVSKFIQNGCQNGERAILFAYEESRAQLSRNASSWGIEFEDLERQGLLKIICTYPESTGLEDHLQIIKSEIADFKPSRIAIDSLSALARGVSNNAFRQFVIGVTGYAKQEEITGFFTNTTDQFMGSHSITDSHISTITDTILMLQYVEIRGEMARAINVFKMRGSWHDKGIREYNITADGPEIKDSFRNYERIVSGAPTRVSIDEKAELSRIVKSFQDKDSSDASS
;
A
#
# COMPACT_ATOMS: atom_id res chain seq x y z
N SER A 1 39.32 37.29 -7.15
CA SER A 1 38.51 36.70 -8.23
C SER A 1 37.33 35.92 -7.64
N HIS A 2 36.24 36.60 -7.36
CA HIS A 2 34.98 35.95 -6.98
C HIS A 2 34.25 35.54 -8.27
N LYS A 3 34.24 34.24 -8.57
CA LYS A 3 33.32 33.67 -9.55
C LYS A 3 31.96 33.54 -8.88
N LEU A 4 31.04 34.46 -9.17
CA LEU A 4 29.61 34.30 -8.92
C LEU A 4 29.13 33.09 -9.71
N PHE A 5 28.79 32.01 -9.01
CA PHE A 5 27.97 30.96 -9.56
C PHE A 5 26.53 31.50 -9.67
N THR A 6 26.19 31.98 -10.86
CA THR A 6 24.80 32.25 -11.21
C THR A 6 24.10 30.90 -11.25
N VAL A 7 23.32 30.60 -10.21
CA VAL A 7 22.39 29.47 -10.21
C VAL A 7 21.34 29.78 -11.28
N TYR A 8 21.53 29.23 -12.46
CA TYR A 8 20.49 29.20 -13.48
C TYR A 8 19.32 28.37 -12.89
N CYS A 9 18.33 29.07 -12.39
CA CYS A 9 17.02 28.48 -12.11
C CYS A 9 16.49 27.95 -13.44
N ARG A 10 16.71 26.67 -13.74
CA ARG A 10 16.11 26.04 -14.92
C ARG A 10 14.60 26.18 -14.76
N PRO A 11 13.88 26.71 -15.76
CA PRO A 11 12.42 26.76 -15.68
C PRO A 11 11.95 25.33 -15.45
N VAL A 12 11.25 25.09 -14.33
CA VAL A 12 10.56 23.84 -14.06
C VAL A 12 9.59 23.67 -15.20
N ARG A 13 9.79 22.66 -16.05
CA ARG A 13 8.88 22.40 -17.16
C ARG A 13 7.49 22.15 -16.60
N GLU A 14 6.52 22.84 -17.16
CA GLU A 14 5.13 22.69 -16.79
C GLU A 14 4.69 21.23 -17.00
N LYS A 15 4.00 20.68 -16.01
CA LYS A 15 3.44 19.32 -16.04
C LYS A 15 1.93 19.39 -16.03
N ILE A 16 1.33 18.46 -16.73
CA ILE A 16 -0.11 18.23 -16.70
C ILE A 16 -0.40 17.13 -15.68
N ARG A 17 -1.28 17.43 -14.73
CA ARG A 17 -1.71 16.45 -13.73
C ARG A 17 -2.55 15.37 -14.39
N THR A 18 -2.31 14.12 -14.00
CA THR A 18 -3.09 12.99 -14.49
C THR A 18 -4.32 12.73 -13.64
N MET A 19 -4.26 13.13 -12.37
CA MET A 19 -5.24 12.79 -11.32
C MET A 19 -5.48 11.27 -11.20
N ILE A 20 -4.53 10.46 -11.66
CA ILE A 20 -4.47 9.04 -11.36
C ILE A 20 -3.80 8.92 -10.01
N GLU A 21 -4.51 8.34 -9.05
CA GLU A 21 -4.04 8.26 -7.66
C GLU A 21 -2.67 7.60 -7.56
N GLY A 22 -1.73 8.26 -6.88
CA GLY A 22 -0.35 7.83 -6.72
C GLY A 22 0.55 8.06 -7.94
N PHE A 23 0.02 8.23 -9.16
CA PHE A 23 0.86 8.47 -10.34
C PHE A 23 1.52 9.86 -10.32
N ASP A 24 0.75 10.87 -9.95
CA ASP A 24 1.28 12.23 -9.88
C ASP A 24 2.36 12.36 -8.77
N ASP A 25 2.31 11.52 -7.74
CA ASP A 25 3.34 11.45 -6.71
C ASP A 25 4.65 10.86 -7.27
N ILE A 26 4.60 9.70 -7.92
CA ILE A 26 5.80 9.06 -8.48
C ILE A 26 6.40 9.83 -9.67
N SER A 27 5.58 10.58 -10.39
CA SER A 27 6.00 11.44 -11.50
C SER A 27 6.38 12.85 -11.07
N HIS A 28 6.27 13.20 -9.77
CA HIS A 28 6.47 14.54 -9.22
C HIS A 28 5.60 15.60 -9.92
N GLY A 29 4.29 15.33 -10.01
CA GLY A 29 3.27 16.27 -10.48
C GLY A 29 2.69 16.00 -11.86
N GLY A 30 2.85 14.79 -12.41
CA GLY A 30 2.22 14.38 -13.67
C GLY A 30 3.17 14.29 -14.86
N LEU A 31 2.61 14.40 -16.06
CA LEU A 31 3.36 14.27 -17.32
C LEU A 31 3.80 15.65 -17.86
N PRO A 32 4.99 15.75 -18.49
CA PRO A 32 5.43 17.01 -19.11
C PRO A 32 4.50 17.45 -20.24
N VAL A 33 4.06 18.72 -20.22
CA VAL A 33 3.16 19.30 -21.22
C VAL A 33 3.74 19.21 -22.63
N GLY A 34 2.90 18.90 -23.62
CA GLY A 34 3.26 18.83 -25.04
C GLY A 34 4.25 17.71 -25.38
N ARG A 35 4.35 16.69 -24.53
CA ARG A 35 5.26 15.55 -24.71
C ARG A 35 4.49 14.24 -24.92
N THR A 36 5.19 13.31 -25.56
CA THR A 36 4.65 11.96 -25.79
C THR A 36 5.18 11.01 -24.74
N THR A 37 4.27 10.30 -24.08
CA THR A 37 4.52 9.24 -23.12
C THR A 37 4.14 7.90 -23.73
N LEU A 38 5.09 6.97 -23.77
CA LEU A 38 4.84 5.58 -24.12
C LEU A 38 4.40 4.83 -22.87
N VAL A 39 3.23 4.19 -22.92
CA VAL A 39 2.77 3.27 -21.86
C VAL A 39 2.86 1.86 -22.42
N SER A 40 3.79 1.09 -21.88
CA SER A 40 4.18 -0.22 -22.37
C SER A 40 3.82 -1.31 -21.36
N GLY A 41 3.29 -2.45 -21.83
CA GLY A 41 2.97 -3.59 -20.99
C GLY A 41 2.41 -4.77 -21.78
N THR A 42 2.38 -5.95 -21.16
CA THR A 42 1.76 -7.14 -21.76
C THR A 42 0.23 -6.99 -21.83
N SER A 43 -0.46 -7.94 -22.45
CA SER A 43 -1.92 -7.95 -22.45
C SER A 43 -2.49 -8.06 -21.03
N GLY A 44 -3.59 -7.36 -20.75
CA GLY A 44 -4.28 -7.38 -19.45
C GLY A 44 -3.60 -6.61 -18.32
N THR A 45 -2.55 -5.82 -18.60
CA THR A 45 -1.89 -4.97 -17.59
C THR A 45 -2.64 -3.70 -17.21
N GLY A 46 -3.65 -3.30 -18.01
CA GLY A 46 -4.45 -2.08 -17.76
C GLY A 46 -3.97 -0.84 -18.51
N LYS A 47 -3.20 -0.97 -19.61
CA LYS A 47 -2.72 0.15 -20.46
C LYS A 47 -3.86 1.05 -20.94
N THR A 48 -4.87 0.43 -21.55
CA THR A 48 -6.08 1.12 -22.06
C THR A 48 -6.78 1.89 -20.96
N LEU A 49 -7.00 1.25 -19.81
CA LEU A 49 -7.66 1.87 -18.67
C LEU A 49 -6.86 3.06 -18.12
N PHE A 50 -5.56 2.90 -17.92
CA PHE A 50 -4.67 3.99 -17.47
C PHE A 50 -4.74 5.19 -18.44
N SER A 51 -4.71 4.92 -19.74
CA SER A 51 -4.73 5.95 -20.77
C SER A 51 -6.09 6.62 -20.87
N LEU A 52 -7.18 5.86 -20.77
CA LEU A 52 -8.54 6.39 -20.77
C LEU A 52 -8.81 7.25 -19.54
N GLN A 53 -8.32 6.82 -18.36
CA GLN A 53 -8.42 7.58 -17.11
C GLN A 53 -7.68 8.92 -17.20
N PHE A 54 -6.53 8.96 -17.88
CA PHE A 54 -5.82 10.22 -18.15
C PHE A 54 -6.66 11.21 -18.94
N LEU A 55 -7.42 10.76 -19.94
CA LEU A 55 -8.34 11.63 -20.69
C LEU A 55 -9.54 12.03 -19.85
N PHE A 56 -10.21 11.05 -19.24
CA PHE A 56 -11.39 11.29 -18.42
C PHE A 56 -11.11 12.29 -17.30
N ASN A 57 -10.03 12.10 -16.55
CA ASN A 57 -9.64 13.01 -15.48
C ASN A 57 -9.29 14.40 -16.02
N GLY A 58 -8.65 14.49 -17.18
CA GLY A 58 -8.33 15.76 -17.83
C GLY A 58 -9.57 16.58 -18.15
N ILE A 59 -10.59 15.93 -18.66
CA ILE A 59 -11.87 16.57 -18.99
C ILE A 59 -12.62 16.93 -17.70
N SER A 60 -12.70 16.01 -16.76
CA SER A 60 -13.54 16.16 -15.55
C SER A 60 -12.98 17.17 -14.56
N TYR A 61 -11.66 17.21 -14.36
CA TYR A 61 -11.03 18.07 -13.35
C TYR A 61 -10.46 19.38 -13.90
N PHE A 62 -10.13 19.43 -15.20
CA PHE A 62 -9.43 20.58 -15.80
C PHE A 62 -10.13 21.16 -17.03
N GLU A 63 -11.27 20.59 -17.43
CA GLU A 63 -12.01 20.98 -18.63
C GLU A 63 -11.14 20.93 -19.91
N GLU A 64 -10.18 20.00 -19.96
CA GLU A 64 -9.27 19.82 -21.08
C GLU A 64 -9.83 18.79 -22.07
N PRO A 65 -10.30 19.21 -23.26
CA PRO A 65 -10.85 18.26 -24.25
C PRO A 65 -9.80 17.23 -24.66
N GLY A 66 -10.28 16.01 -24.95
CA GLY A 66 -9.44 14.88 -25.32
C GLY A 66 -9.82 14.19 -26.63
N VAL A 67 -8.82 13.54 -27.23
CA VAL A 67 -9.01 12.65 -28.38
C VAL A 67 -8.48 11.28 -28.03
N PHE A 68 -9.29 10.25 -28.21
CA PHE A 68 -8.91 8.85 -28.09
C PHE A 68 -8.90 8.21 -29.49
N VAL A 69 -7.78 7.60 -29.87
CA VAL A 69 -7.65 6.84 -31.13
C VAL A 69 -7.60 5.37 -30.77
N THR A 70 -8.49 4.58 -31.34
CA THR A 70 -8.50 3.12 -31.12
C THR A 70 -8.23 2.38 -32.43
N PHE A 71 -7.53 1.23 -32.35
CA PHE A 71 -7.24 0.33 -33.45
C PHE A 71 -7.78 -1.08 -33.26
N GLU A 72 -8.15 -1.44 -32.03
CA GLU A 72 -8.52 -2.82 -31.67
C GLU A 72 -9.95 -2.90 -31.11
N GLU A 73 -10.30 -1.99 -30.21
CA GLU A 73 -11.62 -1.98 -29.57
C GLU A 73 -12.56 -1.00 -30.28
N SER A 74 -13.83 -1.41 -30.44
CA SER A 74 -14.83 -0.49 -30.99
C SER A 74 -15.12 0.68 -30.03
N PRO A 75 -15.46 1.88 -30.53
CA PRO A 75 -15.91 2.99 -29.68
C PRO A 75 -17.05 2.60 -28.71
N HIS A 76 -17.96 1.77 -29.18
CA HIS A 76 -19.08 1.27 -28.37
C HIS A 76 -18.59 0.45 -27.16
N ASP A 77 -17.61 -0.44 -27.36
CA ASP A 77 -17.08 -1.29 -26.27
C ASP A 77 -16.28 -0.46 -25.26
N ILE A 78 -15.50 0.51 -25.74
CA ILE A 78 -14.77 1.45 -24.88
C ILE A 78 -15.74 2.22 -23.98
N ILE A 79 -16.82 2.76 -24.53
CA ILE A 79 -17.85 3.50 -23.77
C ILE A 79 -18.52 2.58 -22.74
N LYS A 80 -18.89 1.37 -23.14
CA LYS A 80 -19.51 0.38 -22.26
C LYS A 80 -18.59 -0.03 -21.12
N ASN A 81 -17.32 -0.30 -21.42
CA ASN A 81 -16.33 -0.70 -20.42
C ASN A 81 -16.04 0.44 -19.43
N ALA A 82 -15.99 1.69 -19.89
CA ALA A 82 -15.79 2.85 -19.03
C ALA A 82 -16.94 3.08 -18.03
N HIS A 83 -18.15 2.69 -18.40
CA HIS A 83 -19.32 2.82 -17.53
C HIS A 83 -19.20 2.01 -16.22
N ILE A 84 -18.44 0.91 -16.23
CA ILE A 84 -18.15 0.10 -15.02
C ILE A 84 -17.43 0.94 -13.95
N PHE A 85 -16.64 1.92 -14.38
CA PHE A 85 -15.90 2.86 -13.52
C PHE A 85 -16.71 4.13 -13.19
N GLY A 86 -17.99 4.18 -13.57
CA GLY A 86 -18.82 5.38 -13.42
C GLY A 86 -18.47 6.54 -14.37
N TRP A 87 -17.69 6.27 -15.42
CA TRP A 87 -17.27 7.30 -16.36
C TRP A 87 -18.26 7.42 -17.52
N ASP A 88 -19.00 8.52 -17.56
CA ASP A 88 -19.96 8.83 -18.65
C ASP A 88 -19.25 9.40 -19.87
N LEU A 89 -18.58 8.54 -20.64
CA LEU A 89 -17.91 8.94 -21.88
C LEU A 89 -18.90 9.39 -22.94
N GLN A 90 -20.11 8.83 -22.98
CA GLN A 90 -21.12 9.22 -23.97
C GLN A 90 -21.58 10.67 -23.74
N GLY A 91 -21.78 11.07 -22.48
CA GLY A 91 -22.07 12.46 -22.12
C GLY A 91 -20.95 13.41 -22.58
N LEU A 92 -19.68 13.03 -22.31
CA LEU A 92 -18.52 13.82 -22.73
C LEU A 92 -18.40 13.96 -24.28
N ILE A 93 -18.77 12.92 -25.01
CA ILE A 93 -18.81 12.96 -26.50
C ILE A 93 -19.91 13.90 -26.96
N ASN A 94 -21.11 13.82 -26.39
CA ASN A 94 -22.25 14.68 -26.73
C ASN A 94 -21.94 16.16 -26.43
N ASP A 95 -21.19 16.43 -25.37
CA ASP A 95 -20.73 17.78 -24.99
C ASP A 95 -19.57 18.30 -25.87
N GLY A 96 -19.05 17.47 -26.78
CA GLY A 96 -17.89 17.83 -27.63
C GLY A 96 -16.57 17.94 -26.86
N LYS A 97 -16.47 17.37 -25.65
CA LYS A 97 -15.27 17.37 -24.82
C LYS A 97 -14.37 16.16 -25.07
N LEU A 98 -14.95 15.05 -25.56
CA LEU A 98 -14.23 13.83 -25.95
C LEU A 98 -14.57 13.47 -27.40
N PHE A 99 -13.56 13.09 -28.16
CA PHE A 99 -13.73 12.51 -29.47
C PHE A 99 -13.01 11.16 -29.55
N ILE A 100 -13.74 10.11 -29.96
CA ILE A 100 -13.15 8.79 -30.19
C ILE A 100 -13.01 8.60 -31.70
N LEU A 101 -11.77 8.46 -32.17
CA LEU A 101 -11.41 8.19 -33.55
C LEU A 101 -11.21 6.69 -33.72
N ASP A 102 -12.15 6.04 -34.39
CA ASP A 102 -11.99 4.65 -34.83
C ASP A 102 -11.04 4.60 -36.04
N ALA A 103 -9.93 3.93 -35.82
CA ALA A 103 -8.91 3.67 -36.83
C ALA A 103 -8.69 2.15 -37.02
N SER A 104 -9.64 1.33 -36.56
CA SER A 104 -9.61 -0.12 -36.76
C SER A 104 -9.61 -0.48 -38.24
N PRO A 105 -8.90 -1.53 -38.66
CA PRO A 105 -9.00 -2.05 -40.02
C PRO A 105 -10.46 -2.45 -40.34
N ASP A 106 -10.94 -2.15 -41.53
CA ASP A 106 -12.28 -2.57 -41.97
C ASP A 106 -12.31 -4.10 -42.10
N PRO A 107 -13.14 -4.82 -41.33
CA PRO A 107 -13.22 -6.29 -41.41
C PRO A 107 -13.74 -6.81 -42.78
N GLU A 108 -14.49 -5.97 -43.51
CA GLU A 108 -15.05 -6.30 -44.85
C GLU A 108 -14.21 -5.77 -45.99
N GLY A 109 -13.15 -4.99 -45.69
CA GLY A 109 -12.25 -4.45 -46.68
C GLY A 109 -11.50 -5.56 -47.41
N GLN A 110 -11.73 -5.72 -48.70
CA GLN A 110 -10.92 -6.55 -49.59
C GLN A 110 -9.45 -6.17 -49.40
N ASP A 111 -8.55 -7.16 -49.34
CA ASP A 111 -7.12 -7.04 -49.21
C ASP A 111 -6.56 -5.69 -49.65
N ILE A 112 -6.31 -4.78 -48.74
CA ILE A 112 -5.58 -3.56 -49.02
C ILE A 112 -4.16 -3.98 -49.35
N VAL A 113 -3.89 -4.18 -50.62
CA VAL A 113 -2.53 -4.41 -51.13
C VAL A 113 -1.76 -3.10 -50.96
N GLY A 114 -1.19 -2.91 -49.79
CA GLY A 114 -0.39 -1.73 -49.46
C GLY A 114 -0.25 -1.52 -47.96
N ASN A 115 0.87 -0.93 -47.54
CA ASN A 115 1.08 -0.56 -46.14
C ASN A 115 0.00 0.41 -45.66
N PHE A 116 -0.49 0.27 -44.44
CA PHE A 116 -1.41 1.21 -43.78
C PHE A 116 -0.88 2.65 -43.93
N ASP A 117 -1.71 3.56 -44.52
CA ASP A 117 -1.29 4.93 -44.72
C ASP A 117 -1.41 5.76 -43.43
N LEU A 118 -0.31 5.80 -42.68
CA LEU A 118 -0.21 6.61 -41.47
C LEU A 118 -0.41 8.11 -41.75
N SER A 119 -0.20 8.58 -42.99
CA SER A 119 -0.43 9.98 -43.37
C SER A 119 -1.90 10.35 -43.27
N ALA A 120 -2.79 9.48 -43.71
CA ALA A 120 -4.23 9.70 -43.60
C ALA A 120 -4.69 9.74 -42.14
N LEU A 121 -4.16 8.85 -41.31
CA LEU A 121 -4.42 8.86 -39.85
C LEU A 121 -3.92 10.17 -39.21
N ILE A 122 -2.72 10.62 -39.53
CA ILE A 122 -2.14 11.86 -38.98
C ILE A 122 -3.02 13.06 -39.37
N GLU A 123 -3.53 13.15 -40.60
CA GLU A 123 -4.41 14.23 -41.02
C GLU A 123 -5.78 14.19 -40.29
N ARG A 124 -6.39 13.01 -40.18
CA ARG A 124 -7.64 12.84 -39.41
C ARG A 124 -7.45 13.25 -37.95
N LEU A 125 -6.35 12.85 -37.34
CA LEU A 125 -6.01 13.17 -35.95
C LEU A 125 -5.77 14.68 -35.77
N GLN A 126 -5.04 15.33 -36.67
CA GLN A 126 -4.84 16.78 -36.64
C GLN A 126 -6.16 17.54 -36.76
N TYR A 127 -7.04 17.11 -37.69
CA TYR A 127 -8.36 17.69 -37.81
C TYR A 127 -9.16 17.59 -36.51
N ALA A 128 -9.18 16.40 -35.90
CA ALA A 128 -9.85 16.18 -34.62
C ALA A 128 -9.28 17.07 -33.50
N ILE A 129 -7.94 17.10 -33.35
CA ILE A 129 -7.27 17.92 -32.33
C ILE A 129 -7.65 19.41 -32.47
N ARG A 130 -7.66 19.93 -33.70
CA ARG A 130 -8.01 21.35 -33.97
C ARG A 130 -9.49 21.61 -33.75
N LYS A 131 -10.36 20.76 -34.27
CA LYS A 131 -11.81 20.89 -34.16
C LYS A 131 -12.29 20.91 -32.73
N TYR A 132 -11.80 19.97 -31.90
CA TYR A 132 -12.18 19.82 -30.49
C TYR A 132 -11.28 20.61 -29.55
N ARG A 133 -10.26 21.30 -30.05
CA ARG A 133 -9.25 22.02 -29.25
C ARG A 133 -8.60 21.10 -28.19
N ALA A 134 -8.35 19.86 -28.57
CA ALA A 134 -7.86 18.84 -27.64
C ALA A 134 -6.51 19.25 -27.02
N LYS A 135 -6.38 18.98 -25.73
CA LYS A 135 -5.14 19.15 -24.95
C LYS A 135 -4.47 17.82 -24.68
N ARG A 136 -5.27 16.77 -24.60
CA ARG A 136 -4.83 15.41 -24.31
C ARG A 136 -5.19 14.49 -25.47
N VAL A 137 -4.26 13.60 -25.82
CA VAL A 137 -4.45 12.61 -26.87
C VAL A 137 -4.04 11.25 -26.37
N VAL A 138 -4.79 10.22 -26.70
CA VAL A 138 -4.42 8.82 -26.48
C VAL A 138 -4.47 8.08 -27.81
N ILE A 139 -3.49 7.21 -28.04
CA ILE A 139 -3.39 6.32 -29.19
C ILE A 139 -3.22 4.89 -28.66
N ASP A 140 -4.24 4.04 -28.86
CA ASP A 140 -4.32 2.70 -28.26
C ASP A 140 -4.77 1.65 -29.31
N SER A 141 -3.93 0.67 -29.71
CA SER A 141 -2.50 0.55 -29.45
C SER A 141 -1.73 0.71 -30.75
N ILE A 142 -0.56 1.35 -30.67
CA ILE A 142 0.27 1.56 -31.87
C ILE A 142 0.79 0.24 -32.44
N THR A 143 0.88 -0.81 -31.63
CA THR A 143 1.33 -2.14 -32.02
C THR A 143 0.48 -2.72 -33.13
N ALA A 144 -0.85 -2.57 -33.09
CA ALA A 144 -1.76 -3.06 -34.12
C ALA A 144 -1.49 -2.48 -35.51
N VAL A 145 -1.09 -1.21 -35.55
CA VAL A 145 -0.71 -0.54 -36.80
C VAL A 145 0.57 -1.10 -37.38
N PHE A 146 1.57 -1.30 -36.53
CA PHE A 146 2.93 -1.65 -36.98
C PHE A 146 3.13 -3.13 -37.25
N GLN A 147 2.24 -4.00 -36.81
CA GLN A 147 2.24 -5.42 -37.24
C GLN A 147 2.10 -5.59 -38.77
N GLN A 148 1.58 -4.59 -39.46
CA GLN A 148 1.42 -4.60 -40.91
C GLN A 148 2.70 -4.21 -41.67
N TYR A 149 3.77 -3.78 -40.98
CA TYR A 149 5.01 -3.33 -41.60
C TYR A 149 6.11 -4.39 -41.40
N GLU A 150 6.76 -4.81 -42.48
CA GLU A 150 7.81 -5.82 -42.46
C GLU A 150 9.16 -5.27 -41.93
N ALA A 151 9.43 -3.98 -42.15
CA ALA A 151 10.74 -3.38 -41.88
C ALA A 151 10.73 -2.45 -40.64
N VAL A 152 11.50 -2.79 -39.62
CA VAL A 152 11.66 -1.99 -38.37
C VAL A 152 12.10 -0.55 -38.65
N GLY A 153 12.91 -0.30 -39.69
CA GLY A 153 13.34 1.04 -40.09
C GLY A 153 12.18 1.92 -40.59
N VAL A 154 11.17 1.32 -41.24
CA VAL A 154 9.95 2.01 -41.64
C VAL A 154 9.13 2.37 -40.41
N ILE A 155 8.92 1.43 -39.51
CA ILE A 155 8.19 1.64 -38.25
C ILE A 155 8.81 2.81 -37.47
N ARG A 156 10.11 2.83 -37.29
CA ARG A 156 10.84 3.91 -36.60
C ARG A 156 10.59 5.27 -37.23
N ARG A 157 10.63 5.37 -38.56
CA ARG A 157 10.41 6.60 -39.27
C ARG A 157 8.96 7.10 -39.12
N GLU A 158 8.00 6.21 -39.19
CA GLU A 158 6.58 6.55 -39.08
C GLU A 158 6.19 6.98 -37.66
N ILE A 159 6.72 6.29 -36.60
CA ILE A 159 6.55 6.74 -35.21
C ILE A 159 7.17 8.12 -35.02
N PHE A 160 8.35 8.36 -35.59
CA PHE A 160 9.01 9.66 -35.48
C PHE A 160 8.16 10.78 -36.12
N ARG A 161 7.58 10.53 -37.32
CA ARG A 161 6.68 11.47 -37.96
C ARG A 161 5.46 11.79 -37.12
N LEU A 162 4.78 10.78 -36.60
CA LEU A 162 3.62 10.92 -35.72
C LEU A 162 3.95 11.75 -34.49
N VAL A 163 4.99 11.37 -33.73
CA VAL A 163 5.42 12.07 -32.51
C VAL A 163 5.84 13.51 -32.80
N ALA A 164 6.57 13.75 -33.91
CA ALA A 164 6.96 15.10 -34.28
C ALA A 164 5.75 15.99 -34.57
N ARG A 165 4.71 15.41 -35.20
CA ARG A 165 3.49 16.13 -35.53
C ARG A 165 2.66 16.46 -34.29
N LEU A 166 2.51 15.51 -33.35
CA LEU A 166 1.83 15.74 -32.08
C LEU A 166 2.53 16.83 -31.24
N LYS A 167 3.86 16.86 -31.24
CA LYS A 167 4.63 17.95 -30.62
C LYS A 167 4.39 19.31 -31.23
N GLN A 168 4.30 19.40 -32.56
CA GLN A 168 3.97 20.66 -33.26
C GLN A 168 2.58 21.18 -32.87
N LEU A 169 1.64 20.28 -32.58
CA LEU A 169 0.28 20.61 -32.14
C LEU A 169 0.23 20.96 -30.65
N ASN A 170 1.34 20.81 -29.94
CA ASN A 170 1.48 21.08 -28.48
C ASN A 170 0.45 20.33 -27.61
N VAL A 171 0.14 19.08 -27.97
CA VAL A 171 -0.75 18.19 -27.20
C VAL A 171 0.06 17.23 -26.35
N THR A 172 -0.43 16.94 -25.13
CA THR A 172 0.17 15.91 -24.28
C THR A 172 -0.41 14.56 -24.66
N THR A 173 0.45 13.64 -25.07
CA THR A 173 0.01 12.39 -25.70
C THR A 173 0.45 11.18 -24.90
N ILE A 174 -0.45 10.20 -24.72
CA ILE A 174 -0.11 8.83 -24.33
C ILE A 174 -0.26 7.94 -25.57
N ILE A 175 0.75 7.12 -25.81
CA ILE A 175 0.72 6.06 -26.82
C ILE A 175 0.92 4.74 -26.08
N THR A 176 0.02 3.77 -26.28
CA THR A 176 0.19 2.44 -25.73
C THR A 176 0.90 1.53 -26.71
N THR A 177 1.68 0.61 -26.18
CA THR A 177 2.36 -0.45 -26.94
C THR A 177 2.37 -1.74 -26.19
N GLU A 178 2.41 -2.85 -26.92
CA GLU A 178 2.49 -4.17 -26.32
C GLU A 178 3.94 -4.62 -26.08
N ARG A 179 4.08 -5.49 -25.10
CA ARG A 179 5.30 -6.24 -24.80
C ARG A 179 5.02 -7.73 -24.90
N THR A 180 6.04 -8.49 -25.23
CA THR A 180 5.96 -9.95 -25.29
C THR A 180 6.19 -10.59 -23.92
N GLU A 181 6.91 -9.91 -23.02
CA GLU A 181 7.33 -10.41 -21.71
C GLU A 181 7.24 -9.32 -20.66
N GLU A 182 7.00 -9.71 -19.39
CA GLU A 182 6.91 -8.76 -18.27
C GLU A 182 8.27 -8.10 -17.98
N TYR A 183 9.36 -8.85 -18.09
CA TYR A 183 10.75 -8.37 -17.93
C TYR A 183 11.55 -8.68 -19.19
N GLY A 184 11.44 -7.83 -20.18
CA GLY A 184 12.06 -7.97 -21.49
C GLY A 184 12.20 -6.61 -22.18
N PRO A 185 12.30 -6.56 -23.49
CA PRO A 185 12.32 -5.31 -24.27
C PRO A 185 11.13 -4.42 -23.92
N VAL A 186 11.34 -3.10 -23.96
CA VAL A 186 10.32 -2.13 -23.56
C VAL A 186 9.10 -2.17 -24.45
N ALA A 187 9.30 -2.42 -25.75
CA ALA A 187 8.24 -2.47 -26.72
C ALA A 187 8.50 -3.54 -27.77
N CYS A 188 7.45 -3.99 -28.45
CA CYS A 188 7.47 -5.11 -29.36
C CYS A 188 8.48 -4.96 -30.51
N PHE A 189 8.63 -3.74 -31.04
CA PHE A 189 9.52 -3.46 -32.17
C PHE A 189 10.88 -2.90 -31.74
N GLY A 190 11.08 -2.58 -30.44
CA GLY A 190 12.35 -2.13 -29.87
C GLY A 190 12.79 -0.74 -30.32
N VAL A 191 11.89 0.06 -30.87
CA VAL A 191 12.19 1.40 -31.40
C VAL A 191 11.35 2.51 -30.76
N GLU A 192 10.21 2.19 -30.21
CA GLU A 192 9.22 3.12 -29.69
C GLU A 192 9.75 3.94 -28.52
N GLU A 193 10.53 3.33 -27.62
CA GLU A 193 11.12 4.01 -26.48
C GLU A 193 12.18 5.04 -26.87
N PHE A 194 12.81 4.88 -28.03
CA PHE A 194 13.83 5.84 -28.49
C PHE A 194 13.21 7.11 -29.07
N VAL A 195 12.01 7.01 -29.60
CA VAL A 195 11.29 8.14 -30.20
C VAL A 195 10.46 8.90 -29.14
N SER A 196 9.95 8.21 -28.13
CA SER A 196 9.14 8.79 -27.08
C SER A 196 9.97 9.62 -26.07
N ASP A 197 9.39 10.70 -25.54
CA ASP A 197 10.04 11.52 -24.51
C ASP A 197 10.00 10.85 -23.15
N ASN A 198 8.90 10.19 -22.84
CA ASN A 198 8.65 9.53 -21.55
C ASN A 198 8.28 8.06 -21.79
N VAL A 199 8.62 7.22 -20.84
CA VAL A 199 8.31 5.78 -20.89
C VAL A 199 7.82 5.34 -19.52
N VAL A 200 6.61 4.80 -19.49
CA VAL A 200 5.97 4.17 -18.33
C VAL A 200 5.76 2.71 -18.67
N ILE A 201 6.17 1.82 -17.79
CA ILE A 201 6.00 0.38 -17.94
C ILE A 201 4.95 -0.07 -16.93
N VAL A 202 3.96 -0.80 -17.41
CA VAL A 202 2.96 -1.47 -16.58
C VAL A 202 3.11 -2.99 -16.73
N ARG A 203 3.12 -3.70 -15.61
CA ARG A 203 3.34 -5.16 -15.55
C ARG A 203 2.19 -5.86 -14.82
N ASN A 204 2.02 -7.14 -15.10
CA ASN A 204 1.07 -8.01 -14.42
C ASN A 204 1.76 -9.35 -14.09
N VAL A 205 2.70 -9.28 -13.14
CA VAL A 205 3.63 -10.35 -12.80
C VAL A 205 2.94 -11.44 -11.98
N LEU A 206 3.22 -12.69 -12.29
CA LEU A 206 2.81 -13.82 -11.46
C LEU A 206 3.83 -14.01 -10.33
N GLU A 207 3.44 -13.68 -9.10
CA GLU A 207 4.22 -13.93 -7.89
C GLU A 207 3.58 -15.11 -7.12
N GLY A 208 4.22 -16.26 -7.17
CA GLY A 208 3.63 -17.48 -6.63
C GLY A 208 2.37 -17.89 -7.40
N GLU A 209 1.22 -17.89 -6.73
CA GLU A 209 -0.08 -18.23 -7.32
C GLU A 209 -0.92 -17.01 -7.72
N ARG A 210 -0.44 -15.80 -7.48
CA ARG A 210 -1.18 -14.55 -7.66
C ARG A 210 -0.53 -13.62 -8.65
N ARG A 211 -1.36 -12.89 -9.38
CA ARG A 211 -0.89 -11.80 -10.22
C ARG A 211 -0.85 -10.50 -9.45
N ARG A 212 0.27 -9.80 -9.60
CA ARG A 212 0.50 -8.48 -9.02
C ARG A 212 0.77 -7.48 -10.13
N ARG A 213 0.02 -6.38 -10.12
CA ARG A 213 0.25 -5.29 -11.08
C ARG A 213 1.21 -4.28 -10.51
N THR A 214 2.11 -3.81 -11.36
CA THR A 214 3.09 -2.80 -11.00
C THR A 214 3.26 -1.77 -12.11
N VAL A 215 3.69 -0.57 -11.74
CA VAL A 215 4.01 0.52 -12.66
C VAL A 215 5.41 1.06 -12.35
N GLU A 216 6.17 1.33 -13.40
CA GLU A 216 7.51 1.92 -13.35
C GLU A 216 7.61 3.09 -14.32
N ILE A 217 8.15 4.22 -13.88
CA ILE A 217 8.57 5.29 -14.77
C ILE A 217 10.02 5.04 -15.14
N LEU A 218 10.25 4.51 -16.33
CA LEU A 218 11.59 4.23 -16.81
C LEU A 218 12.32 5.51 -17.24
N LYS A 219 11.58 6.46 -17.82
CA LYS A 219 12.13 7.67 -18.41
C LYS A 219 11.11 8.81 -18.37
N LEU A 220 11.55 9.99 -17.92
CA LEU A 220 10.75 11.20 -17.94
C LEU A 220 11.68 12.38 -18.31
N ARG A 221 11.72 12.75 -19.59
CA ARG A 221 12.68 13.73 -20.12
C ARG A 221 12.46 15.14 -19.57
N GLY A 222 13.54 15.72 -19.02
CA GLY A 222 13.56 17.12 -18.59
C GLY A 222 12.97 17.37 -17.21
N THR A 223 12.68 16.30 -16.46
CA THR A 223 12.19 16.37 -15.08
C THR A 223 12.65 15.16 -14.28
N THR A 224 12.50 15.24 -12.96
CA THR A 224 12.75 14.12 -12.05
C THR A 224 11.48 13.31 -11.83
N HIS A 225 11.64 12.07 -11.45
CA HIS A 225 10.60 11.15 -11.02
C HIS A 225 11.16 10.21 -9.95
N MET A 226 10.29 9.53 -9.24
CA MET A 226 10.69 8.46 -8.33
C MET A 226 11.12 7.24 -9.14
N LYS A 227 12.22 6.62 -8.68
CA LYS A 227 12.76 5.40 -9.31
C LYS A 227 12.20 4.18 -8.59
N GLY A 228 11.96 3.13 -9.35
CA GLY A 228 11.48 1.85 -8.84
C GLY A 228 10.14 1.44 -9.43
N GLU A 229 9.72 0.26 -9.02
CA GLU A 229 8.49 -0.38 -9.43
C GLU A 229 7.47 -0.25 -8.28
N TYR A 230 6.30 0.28 -8.59
CA TYR A 230 5.24 0.56 -7.62
C TYR A 230 4.03 -0.31 -7.87
N PRO A 231 3.50 -0.97 -6.85
CA PRO A 231 2.29 -1.76 -7.01
C PRO A 231 1.09 -0.86 -7.27
N PHE A 232 0.13 -1.37 -8.04
CA PHE A 232 -1.16 -0.73 -8.25
C PHE A 232 -2.29 -1.75 -8.33
N THR A 233 -3.50 -1.30 -8.06
CA THR A 233 -4.73 -2.07 -8.26
C THR A 233 -5.69 -1.33 -9.18
N ILE A 234 -6.65 -2.06 -9.73
CA ILE A 234 -7.75 -1.51 -10.51
C ILE A 234 -9.03 -1.69 -9.68
N THR A 235 -9.63 -0.59 -9.30
CA THR A 235 -10.87 -0.52 -8.52
C THR A 235 -12.02 -0.02 -9.39
N ASN A 236 -13.21 0.09 -8.83
CA ASN A 236 -14.35 0.73 -9.52
C ASN A 236 -14.13 2.23 -9.82
N GLU A 237 -13.10 2.85 -9.23
CA GLU A 237 -12.73 4.24 -9.46
C GLU A 237 -11.60 4.38 -10.50
N GLY A 238 -11.03 3.27 -10.94
CA GLY A 238 -9.94 3.20 -11.91
C GLY A 238 -8.63 2.67 -11.30
N VAL A 239 -7.51 3.12 -11.86
CA VAL A 239 -6.15 2.74 -11.44
C VAL A 239 -5.77 3.51 -10.18
N ASN A 240 -5.30 2.78 -9.16
CA ASN A 240 -4.80 3.31 -7.91
C ASN A 240 -3.39 2.77 -7.64
N ILE A 241 -2.40 3.65 -7.60
CA ILE A 241 -0.99 3.32 -7.41
C ILE A 241 -0.59 3.59 -5.96
N PHE A 242 0.23 2.72 -5.39
CA PHE A 242 0.68 2.83 -4.00
C PHE A 242 2.14 3.27 -3.93
N PRO A 243 2.44 4.58 -3.95
CA PRO A 243 3.80 5.11 -3.93
C PRO A 243 4.34 5.15 -2.50
N LEU A 244 4.58 4.00 -1.88
CA LEU A 244 4.98 3.90 -0.47
C LEU A 244 6.27 4.67 -0.16
N GLY A 245 7.15 4.86 -1.13
CA GLY A 245 8.34 5.70 -1.00
C GLY A 245 8.06 7.22 -1.02
N ALA A 246 6.87 7.64 -1.44
CA ALA A 246 6.45 9.05 -1.45
C ALA A 246 5.78 9.49 -0.15
N MET A 247 5.44 8.55 0.73
CA MET A 247 4.83 8.87 2.02
C MET A 247 5.80 9.69 2.86
N ARG A 248 5.45 10.96 3.07
CA ARG A 248 6.25 11.86 3.93
C ARG A 248 5.88 11.59 5.38
N LEU A 249 6.89 11.44 6.23
CA LEU A 249 6.71 11.35 7.68
C LEU A 249 6.44 12.77 8.24
N THR A 250 5.31 13.35 7.89
CA THR A 250 4.91 14.71 8.31
C THR A 250 3.87 14.70 9.42
N GLN A 251 3.48 13.51 9.91
CA GLN A 251 2.48 13.37 10.94
C GLN A 251 2.90 14.04 12.25
N ARG A 252 1.93 14.68 12.91
CA ARG A 252 2.08 15.20 14.27
C ARG A 252 2.12 14.02 15.23
N SER A 253 2.89 14.11 16.29
CA SER A 253 2.88 13.13 17.36
C SER A 253 2.07 13.68 18.55
N SER A 254 1.17 12.88 19.08
CA SER A 254 0.33 13.24 20.21
C SER A 254 0.95 12.74 21.52
N ASN A 255 0.86 13.54 22.58
CA ASN A 255 1.20 13.11 23.94
C ASN A 255 -0.03 12.54 24.69
N VAL A 256 -1.20 12.53 24.06
CA VAL A 256 -2.43 11.98 24.63
C VAL A 256 -2.31 10.46 24.72
N ARG A 257 -2.75 9.89 25.83
CA ARG A 257 -2.79 8.46 26.06
C ARG A 257 -4.19 7.91 25.83
N VAL A 258 -4.26 6.75 25.20
CA VAL A 258 -5.47 5.96 25.03
C VAL A 258 -5.32 4.63 25.79
N SER A 259 -6.38 4.21 26.45
CA SER A 259 -6.38 2.97 27.23
C SER A 259 -6.44 1.75 26.31
N SER A 260 -5.74 0.70 26.69
CA SER A 260 -5.84 -0.62 26.10
C SER A 260 -7.16 -1.35 26.44
N GLY A 261 -7.92 -0.84 27.42
CA GLY A 261 -9.05 -1.55 28.03
C GLY A 261 -8.64 -2.52 29.15
N VAL A 262 -7.35 -2.58 29.47
CA VAL A 262 -6.80 -3.43 30.54
C VAL A 262 -5.90 -2.56 31.42
N LYS A 263 -6.39 -2.20 32.60
CA LYS A 263 -5.72 -1.24 33.51
C LYS A 263 -4.26 -1.62 33.78
N THR A 264 -4.00 -2.87 34.10
CA THR A 264 -2.63 -3.33 34.41
C THR A 264 -1.70 -3.18 33.18
N LEU A 265 -2.20 -3.40 31.97
CA LEU A 265 -1.43 -3.17 30.75
C LEU A 265 -1.16 -1.68 30.51
N ASP A 266 -2.16 -0.84 30.80
CA ASP A 266 -1.99 0.61 30.74
C ASP A 266 -0.90 1.09 31.71
N ASP A 267 -0.90 0.55 32.94
CA ASP A 267 0.14 0.85 33.94
C ASP A 267 1.52 0.39 33.47
N MET A 268 1.63 -0.80 32.87
CA MET A 268 2.88 -1.29 32.26
C MET A 268 3.37 -0.39 31.11
N CYS A 269 2.48 0.29 30.43
CA CYS A 269 2.78 1.20 29.32
C CYS A 269 2.89 2.68 29.77
N GLY A 270 2.97 2.96 31.08
CA GLY A 270 3.10 4.32 31.59
C GLY A 270 1.82 5.17 31.41
N GLY A 271 0.64 4.52 31.51
CA GLY A 271 -0.68 5.15 31.44
C GLY A 271 -1.43 4.91 30.13
N GLY A 272 -1.09 3.85 29.40
CA GLY A 272 -1.70 3.48 28.12
C GLY A 272 -0.81 3.76 26.90
N PHE A 273 -1.38 3.60 25.70
CA PHE A 273 -0.68 3.82 24.43
C PHE A 273 -0.74 5.30 24.03
N PHE A 274 0.21 5.77 23.24
CA PHE A 274 0.05 7.09 22.63
C PHE A 274 -1.04 7.03 21.54
N LYS A 275 -1.89 8.06 21.51
CA LYS A 275 -2.76 8.30 20.37
C LYS A 275 -1.90 8.40 19.10
N ASP A 276 -2.41 7.96 17.97
CA ASP A 276 -1.70 7.92 16.67
C ASP A 276 -0.52 6.91 16.60
N SER A 277 -0.38 6.03 17.60
CA SER A 277 0.67 5.01 17.60
C SER A 277 0.16 3.68 17.06
N ILE A 278 1.10 2.86 16.61
CA ILE A 278 0.84 1.50 16.14
C ILE A 278 1.38 0.51 17.17
N ILE A 279 0.47 -0.28 17.71
CA ILE A 279 0.73 -1.34 18.67
C ILE A 279 0.75 -2.68 17.94
N LEU A 280 1.74 -3.51 18.20
CA LEU A 280 1.85 -4.88 17.71
C LEU A 280 1.82 -5.86 18.86
N ALA A 281 0.83 -6.73 18.92
CA ALA A 281 0.84 -7.89 19.80
C ALA A 281 1.32 -9.11 19.02
N THR A 282 2.44 -9.70 19.43
CA THR A 282 3.03 -10.87 18.79
C THR A 282 3.10 -12.06 19.72
N GLY A 283 2.93 -13.27 19.19
CA GLY A 283 3.00 -14.50 19.97
C GLY A 283 2.29 -15.69 19.30
N ALA A 284 2.46 -16.88 19.88
CA ALA A 284 1.86 -18.09 19.36
C ALA A 284 0.32 -18.06 19.39
N THR A 285 -0.31 -18.97 18.62
CA THR A 285 -1.78 -19.15 18.64
C THR A 285 -2.26 -19.48 20.06
N GLY A 286 -3.41 -18.93 20.46
CA GLY A 286 -4.02 -19.18 21.77
C GLY A 286 -3.42 -18.40 22.95
N THR A 287 -2.46 -17.52 22.72
CA THR A 287 -1.87 -16.67 23.78
C THR A 287 -2.76 -15.50 24.21
N GLY A 288 -3.87 -15.22 23.53
CA GLY A 288 -4.83 -14.17 23.91
C GLY A 288 -4.70 -12.84 23.16
N LYS A 289 -4.06 -12.82 21.99
CA LYS A 289 -3.90 -11.62 21.17
C LYS A 289 -5.25 -11.02 20.75
N THR A 290 -6.18 -11.85 20.25
CA THR A 290 -7.55 -11.46 19.86
C THR A 290 -8.32 -10.85 21.01
N LEU A 291 -8.13 -11.37 22.23
CA LEU A 291 -8.76 -10.83 23.44
C LEU A 291 -8.27 -9.41 23.75
N LEU A 292 -6.96 -9.16 23.65
CA LEU A 292 -6.40 -7.81 23.87
C LEU A 292 -6.92 -6.81 22.82
N VAL A 293 -6.99 -7.22 21.56
CA VAL A 293 -7.59 -6.42 20.49
C VAL A 293 -9.06 -6.12 20.79
N SER A 294 -9.83 -7.13 21.23
CA SER A 294 -11.26 -6.96 21.54
C SER A 294 -11.47 -5.98 22.69
N LYS A 295 -10.64 -6.04 23.75
CA LYS A 295 -10.70 -5.08 24.86
C LYS A 295 -10.31 -3.67 24.44
N PHE A 296 -9.31 -3.51 23.57
CA PHE A 296 -8.91 -2.21 23.02
C PHE A 296 -10.05 -1.57 22.21
N ILE A 297 -10.73 -2.35 21.37
CA ILE A 297 -11.90 -1.90 20.59
C ILE A 297 -13.06 -1.54 21.52
N GLN A 298 -13.42 -2.46 22.45
CA GLN A 298 -14.51 -2.23 23.41
C GLN A 298 -14.32 -0.94 24.20
N ASN A 299 -13.11 -0.73 24.74
CA ASN A 299 -12.81 0.46 25.53
C ASN A 299 -12.96 1.74 24.69
N GLY A 300 -12.49 1.75 23.43
CA GLY A 300 -12.70 2.90 22.56
C GLY A 300 -14.18 3.21 22.34
N CYS A 301 -14.96 2.19 21.99
CA CYS A 301 -16.41 2.35 21.75
C CYS A 301 -17.15 2.81 23.02
N GLN A 302 -16.80 2.30 24.20
CA GLN A 302 -17.36 2.75 25.47
C GLN A 302 -17.07 4.22 25.78
N ASN A 303 -15.98 4.76 25.25
CA ASN A 303 -15.65 6.19 25.36
C ASN A 303 -16.22 7.03 24.18
N GLY A 304 -17.09 6.45 23.34
CA GLY A 304 -17.70 7.12 22.21
C GLY A 304 -16.82 7.23 20.97
N GLU A 305 -15.69 6.52 20.93
CA GLU A 305 -14.80 6.47 19.77
C GLU A 305 -15.31 5.44 18.76
N ARG A 306 -15.15 5.73 17.46
CA ARG A 306 -15.42 4.75 16.41
C ARG A 306 -14.22 3.84 16.22
N ALA A 307 -14.48 2.56 16.00
CA ALA A 307 -13.44 1.56 15.78
C ALA A 307 -13.77 0.64 14.60
N ILE A 308 -12.74 0.22 13.86
CA ILE A 308 -12.85 -0.83 12.83
C ILE A 308 -11.98 -2.01 13.23
N LEU A 309 -12.54 -3.22 13.11
CA LEU A 309 -11.82 -4.48 13.27
C LEU A 309 -11.77 -5.21 11.91
N PHE A 310 -10.57 -5.36 11.36
CA PHE A 310 -10.31 -6.21 10.20
C PHE A 310 -9.87 -7.59 10.70
N ALA A 311 -10.65 -8.61 10.42
CA ALA A 311 -10.41 -9.99 10.85
C ALA A 311 -10.14 -10.89 9.64
N TYR A 312 -9.02 -11.60 9.67
CA TYR A 312 -8.54 -12.43 8.56
C TYR A 312 -8.47 -13.93 8.90
N GLU A 313 -8.70 -14.33 10.14
CA GLU A 313 -8.59 -15.72 10.58
C GLU A 313 -9.90 -16.28 11.13
N GLU A 314 -10.81 -15.42 11.58
CA GLU A 314 -12.08 -15.83 12.19
C GLU A 314 -13.28 -15.25 11.45
N SER A 315 -14.34 -16.03 11.36
CA SER A 315 -15.62 -15.53 10.85
C SER A 315 -16.26 -14.59 11.88
N ARG A 316 -17.16 -13.73 11.41
CA ARG A 316 -17.90 -12.81 12.28
C ARG A 316 -18.61 -13.52 13.44
N ALA A 317 -19.25 -14.66 13.15
CA ALA A 317 -19.96 -15.45 14.17
C ALA A 317 -19.01 -16.04 15.24
N GLN A 318 -17.80 -16.45 14.82
CA GLN A 318 -16.77 -16.93 15.76
C GLN A 318 -16.27 -15.79 16.63
N LEU A 319 -15.95 -14.63 16.03
CA LEU A 319 -15.52 -13.44 16.77
C LEU A 319 -16.56 -12.97 17.78
N SER A 320 -17.84 -12.85 17.38
CA SER A 320 -18.92 -12.45 18.29
C SER A 320 -19.07 -13.44 19.43
N ARG A 321 -19.08 -14.74 19.15
CA ARG A 321 -19.16 -15.78 20.18
C ARG A 321 -17.97 -15.70 21.16
N ASN A 322 -16.76 -15.57 20.64
CA ASN A 322 -15.56 -15.46 21.48
C ASN A 322 -15.60 -14.19 22.31
N ALA A 323 -15.98 -13.05 21.74
CA ALA A 323 -16.11 -11.78 22.43
C ALA A 323 -17.13 -11.83 23.56
N SER A 324 -18.34 -12.41 23.30
CA SER A 324 -19.37 -12.57 24.33
C SER A 324 -18.89 -13.41 25.52
N SER A 325 -18.01 -14.41 25.30
CA SER A 325 -17.42 -15.18 26.41
C SER A 325 -16.50 -14.35 27.32
N TRP A 326 -16.10 -13.15 26.90
CA TRP A 326 -15.30 -12.19 27.66
C TRP A 326 -16.09 -10.94 28.08
N GLY A 327 -17.42 -11.00 28.00
CA GLY A 327 -18.31 -9.87 28.34
C GLY A 327 -18.25 -8.74 27.32
N ILE A 328 -17.98 -9.02 26.05
CA ILE A 328 -17.91 -8.01 24.98
C ILE A 328 -19.00 -8.31 23.96
N GLU A 329 -19.98 -7.41 23.85
CA GLU A 329 -21.10 -7.55 22.91
C GLU A 329 -20.85 -6.70 21.65
N PHE A 330 -20.17 -7.28 20.67
CA PHE A 330 -19.82 -6.60 19.41
C PHE A 330 -21.04 -6.14 18.63
N GLU A 331 -22.10 -6.95 18.60
CA GLU A 331 -23.34 -6.63 17.88
C GLU A 331 -24.02 -5.37 18.43
N ASP A 332 -23.93 -5.13 19.74
CA ASP A 332 -24.48 -3.93 20.35
C ASP A 332 -23.67 -2.68 19.95
N LEU A 333 -22.35 -2.80 19.91
CA LEU A 333 -21.46 -1.70 19.48
C LEU A 333 -21.66 -1.38 17.99
N GLU A 334 -21.91 -2.37 17.15
CA GLU A 334 -22.22 -2.15 15.74
C GLU A 334 -23.61 -1.51 15.55
N ARG A 335 -24.62 -1.94 16.30
CA ARG A 335 -25.94 -1.30 16.26
C ARG A 335 -25.90 0.17 16.69
N GLN A 336 -24.99 0.54 17.57
CA GLN A 336 -24.74 1.93 17.99
C GLN A 336 -23.94 2.73 16.95
N GLY A 337 -23.43 2.10 15.89
CA GLY A 337 -22.59 2.74 14.87
C GLY A 337 -21.18 3.11 15.37
N LEU A 338 -20.73 2.50 16.47
CA LEU A 338 -19.41 2.73 17.06
C LEU A 338 -18.36 1.71 16.60
N LEU A 339 -18.80 0.53 16.18
CA LEU A 339 -17.94 -0.55 15.68
C LEU A 339 -18.32 -0.93 14.25
N LYS A 340 -17.33 -1.23 13.42
CA LYS A 340 -17.49 -1.92 12.15
C LYS A 340 -16.54 -3.12 12.11
N ILE A 341 -17.07 -4.31 11.82
CA ILE A 341 -16.28 -5.54 11.72
C ILE A 341 -16.27 -6.01 10.27
N ILE A 342 -15.06 -6.21 9.73
CA ILE A 342 -14.83 -6.67 8.36
C ILE A 342 -14.08 -7.98 8.43
N CYS A 343 -14.77 -9.06 8.08
CA CYS A 343 -14.18 -10.40 8.01
C CYS A 343 -13.97 -10.77 6.54
N THR A 344 -12.73 -11.04 6.17
CA THR A 344 -12.36 -11.40 4.80
C THR A 344 -11.29 -12.47 4.83
N TYR A 345 -11.38 -13.47 3.97
CA TYR A 345 -10.29 -14.43 3.82
C TYR A 345 -9.08 -13.73 3.19
N PRO A 346 -7.87 -13.89 3.78
CA PRO A 346 -6.67 -13.22 3.28
C PRO A 346 -6.31 -13.63 1.85
N GLU A 347 -6.73 -14.85 1.44
CA GLU A 347 -6.50 -15.39 0.11
C GLU A 347 -7.49 -14.89 -0.95
N SER A 348 -8.52 -14.14 -0.58
CA SER A 348 -9.56 -13.69 -1.52
C SER A 348 -9.05 -12.68 -2.55
N THR A 349 -8.10 -11.83 -2.17
CA THR A 349 -7.56 -10.75 -3.01
C THR A 349 -6.05 -10.55 -2.77
N GLY A 350 -5.41 -9.65 -3.54
CA GLY A 350 -4.03 -9.24 -3.33
C GLY A 350 -3.85 -8.30 -2.14
N LEU A 351 -2.60 -8.10 -1.68
CA LEU A 351 -2.30 -7.17 -0.58
C LEU A 351 -2.69 -5.74 -0.91
N GLU A 352 -2.53 -5.33 -2.16
CA GLU A 352 -2.89 -4.01 -2.65
C GLU A 352 -4.40 -3.77 -2.56
N ASP A 353 -5.20 -4.79 -2.87
CA ASP A 353 -6.66 -4.73 -2.76
C ASP A 353 -7.09 -4.66 -1.29
N HIS A 354 -6.46 -5.45 -0.40
CA HIS A 354 -6.68 -5.33 1.04
C HIS A 354 -6.31 -3.94 1.56
N LEU A 355 -5.20 -3.35 1.11
CA LEU A 355 -4.80 -1.99 1.48
C LEU A 355 -5.84 -0.97 1.01
N GLN A 356 -6.37 -1.13 -0.20
CA GLN A 356 -7.42 -0.25 -0.73
C GLN A 356 -8.72 -0.38 0.06
N ILE A 357 -9.14 -1.59 0.39
CA ILE A 357 -10.32 -1.84 1.24
C ILE A 357 -10.14 -1.15 2.60
N ILE A 358 -8.98 -1.33 3.25
CA ILE A 358 -8.69 -0.69 4.54
C ILE A 358 -8.78 0.83 4.42
N LYS A 359 -8.19 1.43 3.39
CA LYS A 359 -8.24 2.89 3.16
C LYS A 359 -9.66 3.39 2.93
N SER A 360 -10.42 2.73 2.07
CA SER A 360 -11.81 3.10 1.77
C SER A 360 -12.68 3.02 3.02
N GLU A 361 -12.57 1.94 3.78
CA GLU A 361 -13.35 1.75 5.01
C GLU A 361 -12.99 2.78 6.09
N ILE A 362 -11.73 3.15 6.20
CA ILE A 362 -11.29 4.23 7.10
C ILE A 362 -11.86 5.58 6.65
N ALA A 363 -11.80 5.89 5.37
CA ALA A 363 -12.30 7.15 4.82
C ALA A 363 -13.82 7.30 5.04
N ASP A 364 -14.58 6.24 4.86
CA ASP A 364 -16.04 6.22 4.99
C ASP A 364 -16.47 6.26 6.47
N PHE A 365 -15.88 5.40 7.29
CA PHE A 365 -16.30 5.23 8.69
C PHE A 365 -15.65 6.25 9.64
N LYS A 366 -14.47 6.80 9.30
CA LYS A 366 -13.69 7.76 10.09
C LYS A 366 -13.44 7.28 11.53
N PRO A 367 -12.79 6.15 11.72
CA PRO A 367 -12.52 5.58 13.04
C PRO A 367 -11.41 6.35 13.75
N SER A 368 -11.40 6.32 15.09
CA SER A 368 -10.26 6.74 15.91
C SER A 368 -9.35 5.56 16.25
N ARG A 369 -9.87 4.35 16.17
CA ARG A 369 -9.13 3.11 16.44
C ARG A 369 -9.31 2.12 15.29
N ILE A 370 -8.23 1.45 14.92
CA ILE A 370 -8.28 0.30 14.02
C ILE A 370 -7.60 -0.91 14.63
N ALA A 371 -8.10 -2.08 14.32
CA ALA A 371 -7.45 -3.33 14.68
C ALA A 371 -7.35 -4.23 13.44
N ILE A 372 -6.23 -4.97 13.35
CA ILE A 372 -5.99 -5.99 12.32
C ILE A 372 -5.61 -7.29 13.01
N ASP A 373 -6.44 -8.32 12.86
CA ASP A 373 -6.26 -9.64 13.46
C ASP A 373 -6.40 -10.73 12.37
N SER A 374 -5.31 -11.27 11.81
CA SER A 374 -3.90 -11.01 12.11
C SER A 374 -3.13 -10.59 10.86
N LEU A 375 -2.04 -9.85 11.03
CA LEU A 375 -1.11 -9.51 9.94
C LEU A 375 -0.46 -10.77 9.35
N SER A 376 -0.16 -11.77 10.18
CA SER A 376 0.44 -13.04 9.74
C SER A 376 -0.42 -13.82 8.74
N ALA A 377 -1.74 -13.68 8.80
CA ALA A 377 -2.64 -14.28 7.83
C ALA A 377 -2.40 -13.69 6.43
N LEU A 378 -2.20 -12.39 6.33
CA LEU A 378 -1.92 -11.68 5.07
C LEU A 378 -0.51 -11.94 4.53
N ALA A 379 0.42 -12.38 5.39
CA ALA A 379 1.79 -12.71 4.97
C ALA A 379 1.90 -14.04 4.21
N ARG A 380 0.88 -14.90 4.30
CA ARG A 380 0.92 -16.23 3.70
C ARG A 380 0.96 -16.14 2.17
N GLY A 381 1.93 -16.81 1.56
CA GLY A 381 2.02 -16.93 0.10
C GLY A 381 2.45 -15.64 -0.64
N VAL A 382 2.93 -14.62 0.07
CA VAL A 382 3.44 -13.38 -0.53
C VAL A 382 4.91 -13.15 -0.19
N SER A 383 5.61 -12.36 -1.02
CA SER A 383 7.01 -12.02 -0.75
C SER A 383 7.15 -11.12 0.49
N ASN A 384 8.25 -11.29 1.22
CA ASN A 384 8.55 -10.45 2.39
C ASN A 384 8.56 -8.94 2.06
N ASN A 385 8.98 -8.58 0.85
CA ASN A 385 9.00 -7.19 0.41
C ASN A 385 7.58 -6.65 0.19
N ALA A 386 6.71 -7.41 -0.47
CA ALA A 386 5.31 -7.03 -0.68
C ALA A 386 4.57 -6.88 0.65
N PHE A 387 4.75 -7.83 1.56
CA PHE A 387 4.15 -7.77 2.90
C PHE A 387 4.67 -6.57 3.71
N ARG A 388 5.97 -6.31 3.67
CA ARG A 388 6.55 -5.13 4.32
C ARG A 388 5.98 -3.83 3.76
N GLN A 389 5.84 -3.73 2.43
CA GLN A 389 5.23 -2.58 1.77
C GLN A 389 3.78 -2.39 2.21
N PHE A 390 3.00 -3.46 2.29
CA PHE A 390 1.63 -3.42 2.79
C PHE A 390 1.57 -2.86 4.22
N VAL A 391 2.38 -3.38 5.14
CA VAL A 391 2.40 -2.91 6.53
C VAL A 391 2.81 -1.43 6.61
N ILE A 392 3.80 -0.99 5.83
CA ILE A 392 4.17 0.44 5.72
C ILE A 392 2.97 1.27 5.23
N GLY A 393 2.27 0.79 4.21
CA GLY A 393 1.09 1.47 3.65
C GLY A 393 -0.02 1.66 4.67
N VAL A 394 -0.41 0.59 5.36
CA VAL A 394 -1.45 0.62 6.40
C VAL A 394 -1.05 1.51 7.58
N THR A 395 0.17 1.31 8.11
CA THR A 395 0.65 2.06 9.28
C THR A 395 0.85 3.54 8.97
N GLY A 396 1.36 3.86 7.79
CA GLY A 396 1.53 5.22 7.33
C GLY A 396 0.19 5.94 7.16
N TYR A 397 -0.78 5.28 6.54
CA TYR A 397 -2.11 5.85 6.35
C TYR A 397 -2.84 6.03 7.70
N ALA A 398 -2.81 5.04 8.59
CA ALA A 398 -3.41 5.16 9.91
C ALA A 398 -2.83 6.34 10.71
N LYS A 399 -1.51 6.53 10.67
CA LYS A 399 -0.84 7.66 11.32
C LYS A 399 -1.19 9.01 10.68
N GLN A 400 -1.33 9.06 9.36
CA GLN A 400 -1.74 10.28 8.64
C GLN A 400 -3.15 10.70 9.03
N GLU A 401 -4.06 9.76 9.23
CA GLU A 401 -5.43 9.97 9.66
C GLU A 401 -5.57 10.10 11.20
N GLU A 402 -4.46 10.18 11.93
CA GLU A 402 -4.40 10.28 13.40
C GLU A 402 -5.14 9.12 14.12
N ILE A 403 -5.06 7.91 13.58
CA ILE A 403 -5.71 6.70 14.08
C ILE A 403 -4.75 5.88 14.91
N THR A 404 -5.19 5.38 16.07
CA THR A 404 -4.45 4.42 16.87
C THR A 404 -4.69 3.01 16.35
N GLY A 405 -3.62 2.31 15.94
CA GLY A 405 -3.69 0.97 15.38
C GLY A 405 -3.23 -0.11 16.36
N PHE A 406 -4.03 -1.17 16.52
CA PHE A 406 -3.63 -2.36 17.29
C PHE A 406 -3.64 -3.59 16.37
N PHE A 407 -2.46 -4.09 16.06
CA PHE A 407 -2.28 -5.21 15.12
C PHE A 407 -1.78 -6.45 15.85
N THR A 408 -2.19 -7.62 15.39
CA THR A 408 -1.68 -8.89 15.90
C THR A 408 -0.80 -9.57 14.87
N ASN A 409 0.16 -10.34 15.36
CA ASN A 409 1.02 -11.19 14.55
C ASN A 409 1.20 -12.54 15.23
N THR A 410 0.89 -13.61 14.53
CA THR A 410 1.05 -14.97 15.03
C THR A 410 2.44 -15.49 14.64
N THR A 411 3.14 -16.09 15.61
CA THR A 411 4.44 -16.72 15.41
C THR A 411 4.29 -18.25 15.47
N ASP A 412 5.06 -18.97 14.65
CA ASP A 412 4.95 -20.43 14.54
C ASP A 412 5.60 -21.18 15.72
N GLN A 413 6.41 -20.49 16.54
CA GLN A 413 7.09 -21.11 17.67
C GLN A 413 6.32 -20.90 18.97
N PHE A 414 6.05 -22.00 19.67
CA PHE A 414 5.37 -21.99 20.98
C PHE A 414 6.28 -21.59 22.13
N MET A 415 7.60 -21.88 22.05
CA MET A 415 8.61 -21.59 23.07
C MET A 415 9.93 -21.16 22.44
N GLY A 416 10.71 -20.32 23.16
CA GLY A 416 12.07 -19.95 22.78
C GLY A 416 12.23 -18.52 22.26
N SER A 417 13.47 -18.14 21.93
CA SER A 417 13.80 -16.80 21.43
C SER A 417 13.27 -16.60 20.03
N HIS A 418 12.35 -15.67 19.88
CA HIS A 418 11.76 -15.32 18.58
C HIS A 418 12.59 -14.27 17.87
N SER A 419 12.84 -14.48 16.59
CA SER A 419 13.27 -13.40 15.72
C SER A 419 12.04 -12.53 15.38
N ILE A 420 11.79 -11.49 16.19
CA ILE A 420 10.81 -10.43 15.89
C ILE A 420 11.22 -9.69 14.60
N THR A 421 12.44 -9.96 14.12
CA THR A 421 13.09 -9.26 13.01
C THR A 421 12.80 -9.86 11.64
N ASP A 422 12.26 -11.08 11.54
CA ASP A 422 12.11 -11.78 10.26
C ASP A 422 11.20 -11.05 9.25
N SER A 423 10.27 -10.24 9.74
CA SER A 423 9.37 -9.44 8.87
C SER A 423 9.67 -7.93 8.86
N HIS A 424 10.70 -7.46 9.56
CA HIS A 424 11.01 -6.03 9.75
C HIS A 424 9.84 -5.15 10.27
N ILE A 425 8.74 -5.76 10.74
CA ILE A 425 7.56 -5.04 11.25
C ILE A 425 7.90 -4.31 12.55
N SER A 426 8.80 -4.87 13.36
CA SER A 426 9.25 -4.28 14.62
C SER A 426 9.85 -2.87 14.46
N THR A 427 10.38 -2.54 13.29
CA THR A 427 10.95 -1.20 13.02
C THR A 427 9.88 -0.16 12.72
N ILE A 428 8.71 -0.58 12.27
CA ILE A 428 7.60 0.28 11.82
C ILE A 428 6.63 0.58 12.97
N THR A 429 6.53 -0.35 13.95
CA THR A 429 5.61 -0.25 15.08
C THR A 429 6.22 0.56 16.24
N ASP A 430 5.36 1.24 17.00
CA ASP A 430 5.76 2.11 18.11
C ASP A 430 5.82 1.34 19.42
N THR A 431 4.86 0.43 19.65
CA THR A 431 4.80 -0.44 20.83
C THR A 431 4.73 -1.89 20.40
N ILE A 432 5.48 -2.76 21.08
CA ILE A 432 5.46 -4.22 20.86
C ILE A 432 5.13 -4.90 22.18
N LEU A 433 4.04 -5.64 22.17
CA LEU A 433 3.63 -6.55 23.23
C LEU A 433 3.98 -7.97 22.82
N MET A 434 4.70 -8.69 23.66
CA MET A 434 5.06 -10.09 23.42
C MET A 434 4.25 -10.98 24.35
N LEU A 435 3.51 -11.92 23.75
CA LEU A 435 2.75 -12.94 24.45
C LEU A 435 3.35 -14.31 24.14
N GLN A 436 3.62 -15.10 25.18
CA GLN A 436 4.26 -16.40 25.01
C GLN A 436 3.74 -17.42 26.02
N TYR A 437 3.89 -18.69 25.68
CA TYR A 437 3.72 -19.78 26.63
C TYR A 437 5.04 -20.00 27.37
N VAL A 438 4.92 -20.30 28.64
CA VAL A 438 6.05 -20.67 29.51
C VAL A 438 5.66 -21.88 30.34
N GLU A 439 6.55 -22.85 30.48
CA GLU A 439 6.32 -24.00 31.34
C GLU A 439 6.76 -23.67 32.78
N ILE A 440 5.84 -23.76 33.70
CA ILE A 440 6.11 -23.53 35.11
C ILE A 440 5.57 -24.71 35.92
N ARG A 441 6.45 -25.46 36.59
CA ARG A 441 6.10 -26.63 37.42
C ARG A 441 5.29 -27.70 36.67
N GLY A 442 5.55 -27.90 35.37
CA GLY A 442 4.84 -28.87 34.55
C GLY A 442 3.49 -28.39 34.04
N GLU A 443 3.13 -27.12 34.23
CA GLU A 443 1.94 -26.49 33.72
C GLU A 443 2.30 -25.40 32.70
N MET A 444 1.46 -25.27 31.66
CA MET A 444 1.61 -24.23 30.65
C MET A 444 0.93 -22.94 31.11
N ALA A 445 1.75 -21.98 31.53
CA ALA A 445 1.31 -20.61 31.82
C ALA A 445 1.47 -19.69 30.61
N ARG A 446 0.76 -18.57 30.60
CA ARG A 446 0.96 -17.50 29.63
C ARG A 446 1.71 -16.35 30.26
N ALA A 447 2.57 -15.74 29.49
CA ALA A 447 3.33 -14.55 29.89
C ALA A 447 3.10 -13.41 28.90
N ILE A 448 3.10 -12.18 29.43
CA ILE A 448 3.06 -10.95 28.66
C ILE A 448 4.18 -10.01 29.10
N ASN A 449 4.81 -9.31 28.16
CA ASN A 449 5.71 -8.21 28.46
C ASN A 449 5.63 -7.11 27.39
N VAL A 450 5.96 -5.89 27.79
CA VAL A 450 6.16 -4.76 26.88
C VAL A 450 7.61 -4.80 26.39
N PHE A 451 7.80 -5.35 25.19
CA PHE A 451 9.15 -5.53 24.63
C PHE A 451 9.77 -4.21 24.16
N LYS A 452 8.93 -3.32 23.62
CA LYS A 452 9.35 -2.02 23.08
C LYS A 452 8.22 -1.02 23.24
N MET A 453 8.57 0.20 23.62
CA MET A 453 7.67 1.36 23.56
C MET A 453 8.47 2.61 23.22
N ARG A 454 8.18 3.25 22.10
CA ARG A 454 8.87 4.46 21.66
C ARG A 454 8.37 5.68 22.45
N GLY A 455 9.31 6.52 22.87
CA GLY A 455 8.99 7.80 23.50
C GLY A 455 8.39 7.74 24.91
N SER A 456 8.36 6.56 25.53
CA SER A 456 7.82 6.38 26.90
C SER A 456 8.61 5.36 27.69
N TRP A 457 8.63 5.58 29.00
CA TRP A 457 8.95 4.52 29.94
C TRP A 457 7.90 3.41 29.86
N HIS A 458 8.31 2.18 30.08
CA HIS A 458 7.46 1.01 30.19
C HIS A 458 8.05 0.01 31.18
N ASP A 459 7.19 -0.83 31.75
CA ASP A 459 7.59 -1.95 32.60
C ASP A 459 8.28 -3.02 31.73
N LYS A 460 9.50 -3.40 32.12
CA LYS A 460 10.30 -4.45 31.46
C LYS A 460 10.05 -5.85 32.03
N GLY A 461 9.17 -5.95 33.04
CA GLY A 461 8.85 -7.21 33.72
C GLY A 461 8.09 -8.15 32.79
N ILE A 462 8.37 -9.45 32.90
CA ILE A 462 7.55 -10.49 32.29
C ILE A 462 6.50 -10.86 33.33
N ARG A 463 5.23 -10.68 32.99
CA ARG A 463 4.12 -10.90 33.91
C ARG A 463 3.28 -12.10 33.49
N GLU A 464 2.72 -12.79 34.48
CA GLU A 464 1.74 -13.84 34.23
C GLU A 464 0.48 -13.24 33.62
N TYR A 465 -0.04 -13.90 32.61
CA TYR A 465 -1.19 -13.46 31.84
C TYR A 465 -2.25 -14.56 31.78
N ASN A 466 -3.42 -14.31 32.30
CA ASN A 466 -4.52 -15.26 32.34
C ASN A 466 -5.71 -14.75 31.52
N ILE A 467 -6.43 -15.68 30.92
CA ILE A 467 -7.70 -15.42 30.22
C ILE A 467 -8.82 -15.91 31.12
N THR A 468 -9.66 -15.01 31.58
CA THR A 468 -10.81 -15.29 32.45
C THR A 468 -12.13 -14.94 31.75
N ALA A 469 -13.26 -15.28 32.35
CA ALA A 469 -14.58 -14.89 31.84
C ALA A 469 -14.77 -13.36 31.82
N ASP A 470 -14.06 -12.62 32.69
CA ASP A 470 -14.13 -11.16 32.74
C ASP A 470 -13.10 -10.50 31.79
N GLY A 471 -12.33 -11.30 31.06
CA GLY A 471 -11.30 -10.85 30.14
C GLY A 471 -9.87 -11.15 30.58
N PRO A 472 -8.89 -10.35 30.13
CA PRO A 472 -7.49 -10.57 30.43
C PRO A 472 -7.14 -10.13 31.86
N GLU A 473 -6.48 -11.01 32.60
CA GLU A 473 -5.92 -10.74 33.92
C GLU A 473 -4.40 -10.79 33.84
N ILE A 474 -3.74 -9.67 34.14
CA ILE A 474 -2.27 -9.58 34.21
C ILE A 474 -1.87 -9.52 35.69
N LYS A 475 -1.14 -10.53 36.14
CA LYS A 475 -0.65 -10.64 37.51
C LYS A 475 0.75 -10.07 37.67
N ASP A 476 1.33 -10.30 38.84
CA ASP A 476 2.69 -9.89 39.13
C ASP A 476 3.73 -10.62 38.26
N SER A 477 4.94 -10.05 38.21
CA SER A 477 6.05 -10.63 37.48
C SER A 477 6.48 -11.97 38.09
N PHE A 478 7.02 -12.86 37.25
CA PHE A 478 7.59 -14.15 37.65
C PHE A 478 8.91 -13.97 38.45
N ARG A 479 8.82 -13.37 39.66
CA ARG A 479 10.00 -12.96 40.46
C ARG A 479 10.94 -14.08 40.84
N ASN A 480 10.45 -15.33 40.87
CA ASN A 480 11.21 -16.51 41.31
C ASN A 480 11.69 -17.37 40.14
N TYR A 481 11.64 -16.88 38.92
CA TYR A 481 12.06 -17.63 37.73
C TYR A 481 12.97 -16.78 36.86
N GLU A 482 14.04 -17.39 36.39
CA GLU A 482 14.93 -16.83 35.34
C GLU A 482 14.78 -17.61 34.04
N ARG A 483 15.26 -17.03 32.92
CA ARG A 483 15.23 -17.65 31.60
C ARG A 483 13.83 -17.96 31.05
N ILE A 484 12.82 -17.22 31.48
CA ILE A 484 11.44 -17.37 31.01
C ILE A 484 11.35 -17.18 29.51
N VAL A 485 12.08 -16.20 28.95
CA VAL A 485 12.07 -15.87 27.49
C VAL A 485 12.72 -17.00 26.67
N SER A 486 13.65 -17.74 27.20
CA SER A 486 14.30 -18.85 26.49
C SER A 486 13.44 -20.13 26.43
N GLY A 487 12.26 -20.14 27.07
CA GLY A 487 11.40 -21.33 27.17
C GLY A 487 11.86 -22.39 28.13
N ALA A 488 12.93 -22.13 28.92
CA ALA A 488 13.46 -23.03 29.92
C ALA A 488 13.59 -22.30 31.27
N PRO A 489 12.48 -21.96 31.94
CA PRO A 489 12.52 -21.23 33.20
C PRO A 489 13.23 -22.02 34.29
N THR A 490 14.16 -21.38 34.94
CA THR A 490 14.88 -21.93 36.08
C THR A 490 14.41 -21.23 37.36
N ARG A 491 14.04 -22.01 38.39
CA ARG A 491 13.64 -21.46 39.68
C ARG A 491 14.89 -20.99 40.43
N VAL A 492 14.89 -19.74 40.86
CA VAL A 492 15.96 -19.19 41.73
C VAL A 492 15.42 -19.08 43.15
N SER A 493 16.09 -19.68 44.11
CA SER A 493 15.73 -19.52 45.51
C SER A 493 16.01 -18.09 45.97
N ILE A 494 15.19 -17.59 46.91
CA ILE A 494 15.37 -16.23 47.45
C ILE A 494 16.74 -16.09 48.12
N ASP A 495 17.26 -17.19 48.70
CA ASP A 495 18.58 -17.24 49.36
C ASP A 495 19.72 -17.08 48.33
N GLU A 496 19.64 -17.73 47.17
CA GLU A 496 20.64 -17.57 46.09
C GLU A 496 20.68 -16.16 45.52
N LYS A 497 19.53 -15.48 45.41
CA LYS A 497 19.50 -14.06 44.98
C LYS A 497 20.15 -13.12 45.99
N ALA A 498 19.98 -13.39 47.28
CA ALA A 498 20.62 -12.61 48.35
C ALA A 498 22.14 -12.83 48.35
N GLU A 499 22.59 -14.04 48.07
CA GLU A 499 24.00 -14.41 48.02
C GLU A 499 24.67 -13.86 46.74
N LEU A 500 24.04 -13.98 45.58
CA LEU A 500 24.49 -13.34 44.32
C LEU A 500 24.55 -11.80 44.44
N SER A 501 23.57 -11.18 45.10
CA SER A 501 23.59 -9.74 45.34
C SER A 501 24.71 -9.32 46.31
N ARG A 502 25.08 -10.14 47.27
CA ARG A 502 26.23 -9.93 48.14
C ARG A 502 27.55 -10.09 47.38
N ILE A 503 27.63 -11.10 46.51
CA ILE A 503 28.80 -11.35 45.67
C ILE A 503 29.01 -10.19 44.68
N VAL A 504 27.97 -9.75 44.00
CA VAL A 504 28.03 -8.60 43.05
C VAL A 504 28.44 -7.32 43.79
N LYS A 505 27.90 -7.04 45.00
CA LYS A 505 28.33 -5.92 45.81
C LYS A 505 29.79 -6.02 46.22
N SER A 506 30.25 -7.21 46.58
CA SER A 506 31.66 -7.42 46.97
C SER A 506 32.65 -7.22 45.81
N PHE A 507 32.23 -7.42 44.56
CA PHE A 507 33.04 -7.09 43.38
C PHE A 507 33.02 -5.60 43.09
N GLN A 508 31.89 -4.92 43.26
CA GLN A 508 31.79 -3.46 43.05
C GLN A 508 32.57 -2.67 44.13
N ASP A 509 32.63 -3.16 45.35
CA ASP A 509 33.40 -2.55 46.43
C ASP A 509 34.91 -2.78 46.26
N LYS A 510 35.36 -3.86 45.60
CA LYS A 510 36.76 -4.09 45.25
C LYS A 510 37.27 -3.19 44.13
N ASP A 511 36.45 -3.00 43.07
CA ASP A 511 36.83 -2.09 41.98
C ASP A 511 36.88 -0.62 42.40
N SER A 512 36.18 -0.26 43.49
CA SER A 512 36.24 1.09 44.04
C SER A 512 37.44 1.29 45.00
N SER A 513 38.05 0.24 45.55
CA SER A 513 39.23 0.32 46.39
C SER A 513 40.53 0.33 45.60
N ASP A 514 40.57 -0.29 44.43
CA ASP A 514 41.75 -0.29 43.55
C ASP A 514 41.87 0.98 42.67
N ALA A 515 40.82 1.81 42.64
CA ALA A 515 40.83 3.10 41.93
C ALA A 515 41.30 4.28 42.83
N SER A 516 41.63 4.01 44.09
CA SER A 516 42.05 5.02 45.09
C SER A 516 43.44 4.78 45.72
N SER A 517 44.26 3.94 45.07
CA SER A 517 45.65 3.74 45.46
C SER A 517 46.65 4.15 44.34
#